data_5499821ec7454f4cc8ca7a6d48d9461a
#
_entry.id   5499821ec7454f4cc8ca7a6d48d9461a
#
_cell.length_a   1.000
_cell.length_b   1.000
_cell.length_c   1.000
_cell.angle_alpha   90.00
_cell.angle_beta   90.00
_cell.angle_gamma   90.00
#
_symmetry.space_group_name_H-M   'P 1'
#
loop_
_entity.id
_entity.type
_entity.pdbx_description
1 polymer ?
#
loop_
_entity_poly.entity_id
_entity_poly.type
_entity_poly.pdbx_seq_one_letter_code
_entity_poly.pdbx_strand_id
1 'polypeptide(L)'
;LGAGKTAFVRGLVRGLGGDENEVSSPTFALMNRYEGRIPVFHFDLYRLGSEEEVLDLGFDEIFFGGEGVCAVEWCEVAGPIFAGARAIDVTLQGEGDERTILLEGMHGTFDVGRLVQHGIRVRDEG
;
A
#
# COMPACT_ATOMS: atom_id res chain seq x y z
N LEU A 1 2.94 10.97 -8.45
CA LEU A 1 2.25 10.17 -9.44
C LEU A 1 3.00 8.86 -9.65
N GLY A 2 2.42 7.77 -9.58
CA GLY A 2 2.76 6.43 -10.00
C GLY A 2 4.19 5.91 -9.95
N ALA A 3 5.19 6.73 -10.00
CA ALA A 3 6.57 6.33 -10.28
C ALA A 3 7.21 5.40 -9.22
N GLY A 4 6.64 5.28 -8.05
CA GLY A 4 7.16 4.38 -7.03
C GLY A 4 6.10 3.48 -6.44
N LYS A 5 4.84 3.74 -6.71
CA LYS A 5 3.73 3.03 -6.08
C LYS A 5 3.66 1.58 -6.52
N THR A 6 3.73 1.33 -7.82
CA THR A 6 3.72 -0.03 -8.35
C THR A 6 4.95 -0.81 -7.90
N ALA A 7 6.11 -0.18 -7.88
CA ALA A 7 7.33 -0.80 -7.40
C ALA A 7 7.22 -1.15 -5.91
N PHE A 8 6.59 -0.30 -5.12
CA PHE A 8 6.36 -0.56 -3.70
C PHE A 8 5.48 -1.81 -3.52
N VAL A 9 4.39 -1.90 -4.30
CA VAL A 9 3.49 -3.06 -4.23
C VAL A 9 4.19 -4.33 -4.70
N ARG A 10 5.04 -4.24 -5.72
CA ARG A 10 5.86 -5.39 -6.15
C ARG A 10 6.73 -5.90 -5.01
N GLY A 11 7.38 -5.00 -4.28
CA GLY A 11 8.18 -5.36 -3.13
C GLY A 11 7.37 -6.02 -2.03
N LEU A 12 6.17 -5.52 -1.80
CA LEU A 12 5.26 -6.08 -0.81
C LEU A 12 4.84 -7.51 -1.20
N VAL A 13 4.43 -7.71 -2.45
CA VAL A 13 4.03 -9.02 -2.97
C VAL A 13 5.20 -10.00 -2.91
N ARG A 14 6.38 -9.56 -3.34
CA ARG A 14 7.58 -10.38 -3.30
C ARG A 14 7.94 -10.79 -1.86
N GLY A 15 7.84 -9.85 -0.92
CA GLY A 15 8.13 -10.10 0.48
C GLY A 15 7.19 -11.12 1.11
N LEU A 16 5.98 -11.25 0.57
CA LEU A 16 4.99 -12.22 1.03
C LEU A 16 5.04 -13.52 0.22
N GLY A 17 6.04 -13.69 -0.64
CA GLY A 17 6.24 -14.92 -1.38
C GLY A 17 5.42 -15.04 -2.66
N GLY A 18 4.80 -13.94 -3.10
CA GLY A 18 4.05 -13.92 -4.35
C GLY A 18 4.93 -13.58 -5.56
N ASP A 19 4.31 -13.59 -6.74
CA ASP A 19 4.98 -13.28 -7.99
C ASP A 19 4.89 -11.79 -8.30
N GLU A 20 6.01 -11.09 -8.13
CA GLU A 20 6.07 -9.65 -8.40
C GLU A 20 5.79 -9.28 -9.86
N ASN A 21 5.96 -10.21 -10.78
CA ASN A 21 5.70 -9.98 -12.20
C ASN A 21 4.22 -9.87 -12.53
N GLU A 22 3.35 -10.32 -11.63
CA GLU A 22 1.92 -10.18 -11.79
C GLU A 22 1.41 -8.79 -11.41
N VAL A 23 2.25 -7.99 -10.74
CA VAL A 23 1.82 -6.70 -10.22
C VAL A 23 1.70 -5.66 -11.34
N SER A 24 0.53 -5.04 -11.43
CA SER A 24 0.26 -3.96 -12.36
C SER A 24 -0.60 -2.91 -11.68
N SER A 25 -0.73 -1.74 -12.31
CA SER A 25 -1.60 -0.69 -11.77
C SER A 25 -3.06 -1.09 -11.88
N PRO A 26 -3.85 -0.98 -10.81
CA PRO A 26 -5.27 -1.31 -10.85
C PRO A 26 -6.16 -0.15 -11.29
N THR A 27 -5.64 0.79 -12.10
CA THR A 27 -6.35 2.02 -12.44
C THR A 27 -7.75 1.76 -12.99
N PHE A 28 -7.90 0.78 -13.89
CA PHE A 28 -9.22 0.47 -14.48
C PHE A 28 -9.98 -0.59 -13.71
N ALA A 29 -9.27 -1.52 -13.10
CA ALA A 29 -9.87 -2.59 -12.34
C ALA A 29 -10.33 -2.15 -10.94
N LEU A 30 -9.82 -1.04 -10.45
CA LEU A 30 -10.00 -0.49 -9.11
C LEU A 30 -9.33 -1.34 -8.02
N MET A 31 -9.26 -2.64 -8.18
CA MET A 31 -8.60 -3.54 -7.24
C MET A 31 -7.99 -4.72 -7.99
N ASN A 32 -6.76 -5.06 -7.59
CA ASN A 32 -6.11 -6.31 -7.98
C ASN A 32 -5.79 -7.12 -6.73
N ARG A 33 -5.89 -8.43 -6.84
CA ARG A 33 -5.51 -9.34 -5.77
C ARG A 33 -4.28 -10.14 -6.22
N TYR A 34 -3.30 -10.22 -5.33
CA TYR A 34 -2.08 -11.00 -5.57
C TYR A 34 -1.92 -12.04 -4.47
N GLU A 35 -1.57 -13.26 -4.85
CA GLU A 35 -1.40 -14.34 -3.90
C GLU A 35 0.01 -14.33 -3.29
N GLY A 36 0.09 -14.72 -2.02
CA GLY A 36 1.32 -14.87 -1.27
C GLY A 36 1.00 -15.67 -0.02
N ARG A 37 1.86 -15.63 0.99
CA ARG A 37 1.55 -16.28 2.27
C ARG A 37 0.24 -15.78 2.85
N ILE A 38 0.00 -14.49 2.67
CA ILE A 38 -1.31 -13.88 2.82
C ILE A 38 -1.55 -13.05 1.55
N PRO A 39 -2.81 -12.87 1.14
CA PRO A 39 -3.06 -12.12 -0.09
C PRO A 39 -2.78 -10.63 0.08
N VAL A 40 -2.45 -9.98 -1.05
CA VAL A 40 -2.32 -8.53 -1.13
C VAL A 40 -3.45 -8.02 -1.99
N PHE A 41 -4.21 -7.08 -1.46
CA PHE A 41 -5.27 -6.40 -2.21
C PHE A 41 -4.78 -4.98 -2.51
N HIS A 42 -4.59 -4.69 -3.77
CA HIS A 42 -4.12 -3.38 -4.23
C HIS A 42 -5.28 -2.60 -4.83
N PHE A 43 -5.62 -1.48 -4.21
CA PHE A 43 -6.74 -0.62 -4.61
C PHE A 43 -6.22 0.69 -5.17
N ASP A 44 -6.89 1.19 -6.19
CA ASP A 44 -6.71 2.56 -6.67
C ASP A 44 -8.07 3.22 -6.68
N LEU A 45 -8.31 4.11 -5.73
CA LEU A 45 -9.60 4.76 -5.54
C LEU A 45 -9.73 6.07 -6.33
N TYR A 46 -8.75 6.40 -7.16
CA TYR A 46 -8.70 7.68 -7.87
C TYR A 46 -9.98 7.97 -8.66
N ARG A 47 -10.55 6.95 -9.30
CA ARG A 47 -11.73 7.10 -10.16
C ARG A 47 -13.04 7.13 -9.42
N LEU A 48 -13.03 6.85 -8.13
CA LEU A 48 -14.24 6.89 -7.31
C LEU A 48 -14.44 8.31 -6.80
N GLY A 49 -15.69 8.77 -6.77
CA GLY A 49 -16.01 10.13 -6.42
C GLY A 49 -16.26 10.37 -4.94
N SER A 50 -16.53 9.29 -4.18
CA SER A 50 -16.92 9.44 -2.78
C SER A 50 -16.74 8.15 -2.01
N GLU A 51 -16.80 8.26 -0.67
CA GLU A 51 -16.78 7.08 0.18
C GLU A 51 -18.00 6.18 -0.03
N GLU A 52 -19.14 6.75 -0.45
CA GLU A 52 -20.33 5.96 -0.73
C GLU A 52 -20.08 4.97 -1.86
N GLU A 53 -19.35 5.39 -2.90
CA GLU A 53 -18.98 4.48 -3.98
C GLU A 53 -18.08 3.35 -3.50
N VAL A 54 -17.18 3.65 -2.58
CA VAL A 54 -16.30 2.64 -1.97
C VAL A 54 -17.13 1.60 -1.22
N LEU A 55 -18.10 2.07 -0.44
CA LEU A 55 -19.00 1.19 0.32
C LEU A 55 -19.90 0.36 -0.59
N ASP A 56 -20.40 0.97 -1.66
CA ASP A 56 -21.25 0.28 -2.61
C ASP A 56 -20.54 -0.88 -3.30
N LEU A 57 -19.24 -0.77 -3.49
CA LEU A 57 -18.42 -1.82 -4.07
C LEU A 57 -18.03 -2.91 -3.07
N GLY A 58 -18.34 -2.71 -1.79
CA GLY A 58 -18.01 -3.67 -0.74
C GLY A 58 -16.54 -3.66 -0.34
N PHE A 59 -15.79 -2.64 -0.71
CA PHE A 59 -14.35 -2.59 -0.44
C PHE A 59 -14.04 -2.50 1.05
N ASP A 60 -14.93 -1.89 1.85
CA ASP A 60 -14.76 -1.80 3.29
C ASP A 60 -14.69 -3.20 3.93
N GLU A 61 -15.43 -4.15 3.40
CA GLU A 61 -15.38 -5.53 3.90
C GLU A 61 -14.01 -6.15 3.69
N ILE A 62 -13.34 -5.78 2.59
CA ILE A 62 -11.98 -6.27 2.32
C ILE A 62 -10.98 -5.54 3.21
N PHE A 63 -11.11 -4.22 3.36
CA PHE A 63 -10.21 -3.43 4.21
C PHE A 63 -10.16 -3.96 5.64
N PHE A 64 -11.29 -4.35 6.18
CA PHE A 64 -11.42 -4.74 7.57
C PHE A 64 -11.62 -6.23 7.79
N GLY A 65 -11.62 -7.01 6.72
CA GLY A 65 -11.85 -8.44 6.81
C GLY A 65 -10.71 -9.26 7.38
N GLY A 66 -9.52 -8.69 7.46
CA GLY A 66 -8.37 -9.37 8.05
C GLY A 66 -7.81 -10.52 7.22
N GLU A 67 -8.24 -10.69 5.99
CA GLU A 67 -7.75 -11.77 5.13
C GLU A 67 -6.32 -11.54 4.67
N GLY A 68 -5.95 -10.30 4.42
CA GLY A 68 -4.63 -10.00 3.88
C GLY A 68 -4.22 -8.56 4.11
N VAL A 69 -3.25 -8.11 3.33
CA VAL A 69 -2.72 -6.75 3.36
C VAL A 69 -3.41 -5.93 2.29
N CYS A 70 -3.92 -4.75 2.65
CA CYS A 70 -4.51 -3.83 1.71
C CYS A 70 -3.55 -2.67 1.46
N ALA A 71 -3.17 -2.47 0.19
CA ALA A 71 -2.41 -1.31 -0.24
C ALA A 71 -3.37 -0.40 -1.00
N VAL A 72 -3.60 0.80 -0.48
CA VAL A 72 -4.65 1.68 -0.99
C VAL A 72 -4.03 2.98 -1.49
N GLU A 73 -4.20 3.25 -2.79
CA GLU A 73 -3.85 4.53 -3.40
C GLU A 73 -5.08 5.42 -3.40
N TRP A 74 -4.86 6.73 -3.22
CA TRP A 74 -5.94 7.71 -3.12
C TRP A 74 -6.90 7.39 -1.98
N CYS A 75 -6.33 7.03 -0.83
CA CYS A 75 -7.12 6.63 0.33
C CYS A 75 -8.00 7.75 0.87
N GLU A 76 -7.68 9.01 0.60
CA GLU A 76 -8.49 10.16 1.00
C GLU A 76 -9.90 10.12 0.40
N VAL A 77 -10.10 9.42 -0.72
CA VAL A 77 -11.44 9.21 -1.28
C VAL A 77 -12.34 8.47 -0.30
N ALA A 78 -11.78 7.50 0.41
CA ALA A 78 -12.52 6.73 1.40
C ALA A 78 -12.64 7.45 2.74
N GLY A 79 -11.79 8.46 2.98
CA GLY A 79 -11.87 9.35 4.13
C GLY A 79 -12.19 8.69 5.46
N PRO A 80 -13.37 8.98 6.00
CA PRO A 80 -13.74 8.49 7.34
C PRO A 80 -13.77 6.97 7.50
N ILE A 81 -13.85 6.20 6.41
CA ILE A 81 -13.84 4.74 6.49
C ILE A 81 -12.58 4.24 7.18
N PHE A 82 -11.45 4.93 6.98
CA PHE A 82 -10.17 4.53 7.57
C PHE A 82 -9.93 5.11 8.96
N ALA A 83 -10.84 5.91 9.48
CA ALA A 83 -10.70 6.46 10.83
C ALA A 83 -10.63 5.31 11.84
N GLY A 84 -9.58 5.27 12.64
CA GLY A 84 -9.36 4.21 13.61
C GLY A 84 -8.79 2.91 13.05
N ALA A 85 -8.55 2.85 11.73
CA ALA A 85 -7.92 1.68 11.12
C ALA A 85 -6.44 1.59 11.54
N ARG A 86 -5.94 0.37 11.66
CA ARG A 86 -4.51 0.13 11.85
C ARG A 86 -3.85 0.21 10.49
N ALA A 87 -3.23 1.34 10.21
CA ALA A 87 -2.67 1.61 8.90
C ALA A 87 -1.28 2.22 9.01
N ILE A 88 -0.49 2.00 7.96
CA ILE A 88 0.79 2.65 7.80
C ILE A 88 0.64 3.59 6.61
N ASP A 89 0.90 4.87 6.84
CA ASP A 89 0.92 5.83 5.76
C ASP A 89 2.28 5.78 5.08
N VAL A 90 2.27 5.57 3.77
CA VAL A 90 3.49 5.48 2.98
C VAL A 90 3.51 6.63 2.00
N THR A 91 4.56 7.44 2.09
CA THR A 91 4.78 8.55 1.16
C THR A 91 6.03 8.29 0.37
N LEU A 92 5.91 8.34 -0.96
CA LEU A 92 7.03 8.14 -1.87
C LEU A 92 7.38 9.47 -2.51
N GLN A 93 8.63 9.90 -2.35
CA GLN A 93 9.12 11.16 -2.88
C GLN A 93 10.45 10.94 -3.58
N GLY A 94 10.77 11.79 -4.54
CA GLY A 94 12.08 11.78 -5.13
C GLY A 94 12.07 12.14 -6.60
N GLU A 95 13.27 12.41 -7.09
CA GLU A 95 13.54 12.72 -8.49
C GLU A 95 14.73 11.89 -8.96
N GLY A 96 14.77 11.59 -10.27
CA GLY A 96 15.85 10.80 -10.83
C GLY A 96 15.89 9.40 -10.26
N ASP A 97 17.06 9.00 -9.79
CA ASP A 97 17.31 7.65 -9.30
C ASP A 97 17.10 7.50 -7.80
N GLU A 98 16.86 8.60 -7.11
CA GLU A 98 16.68 8.57 -5.66
C GLU A 98 15.20 8.64 -5.29
N ARG A 99 14.83 7.86 -4.28
CA ARG A 99 13.49 7.89 -3.72
C ARG A 99 13.57 7.92 -2.21
N THR A 100 12.71 8.71 -1.62
CA THR A 100 12.52 8.75 -0.17
C THR A 100 11.19 8.09 0.14
N ILE A 101 11.20 7.17 1.08
CA ILE A 101 10.01 6.49 1.56
C ILE A 101 9.77 6.94 2.99
N LEU A 102 8.64 7.59 3.21
CA LEU A 102 8.23 8.00 4.55
C LEU A 102 7.15 7.05 5.04
N LEU A 103 7.40 6.40 6.17
CA LEU A 103 6.48 5.46 6.79
C LEU A 103 6.01 6.04 8.11
N GLU A 104 4.70 6.20 8.25
CA GLU A 104 4.09 6.78 9.43
C GLU A 104 2.97 5.87 9.95
N GLY A 105 2.75 5.86 11.25
CA GLY A 105 1.62 5.18 11.86
C GLY A 105 2.01 4.06 12.78
N MET A 106 2.39 2.90 12.27
CA MET A 106 2.68 1.75 13.12
C MET A 106 4.15 1.72 13.55
N HIS A 107 4.38 1.89 14.85
CA HIS A 107 5.73 1.88 15.42
C HIS A 107 6.10 0.47 15.85
N GLY A 108 7.40 0.17 15.77
CA GLY A 108 7.95 -1.09 16.27
C GLY A 108 7.73 -2.30 15.39
N THR A 109 7.18 -2.12 14.19
CA THR A 109 6.89 -3.23 13.29
C THR A 109 7.93 -3.41 12.19
N PHE A 110 8.93 -2.53 12.12
CA PHE A 110 9.92 -2.54 11.06
C PHE A 110 11.27 -3.07 11.56
N ASP A 111 11.85 -3.94 10.77
CA ASP A 111 13.23 -4.38 11.01
C ASP A 111 14.17 -3.43 10.27
N VAL A 112 14.67 -2.43 10.98
CA VAL A 112 15.55 -1.41 10.45
C VAL A 112 16.84 -2.02 9.89
N GLY A 113 17.39 -3.02 10.56
CA GLY A 113 18.59 -3.70 10.09
C GLY A 113 18.43 -4.32 8.73
N ARG A 114 17.30 -4.96 8.48
CA ARG A 114 17.01 -5.56 7.17
C ARG A 114 16.84 -4.50 6.10
N LEU A 115 16.19 -3.38 6.44
CA LEU A 115 16.05 -2.27 5.50
C LEU A 115 17.41 -1.73 5.07
N VAL A 116 18.32 -1.55 6.01
CA VAL A 116 19.68 -1.08 5.73
C VAL A 116 20.43 -2.08 4.84
N GLN A 117 20.28 -3.39 5.08
CA GLN A 117 20.94 -4.42 4.26
C GLN A 117 20.50 -4.34 2.79
N HIS A 118 19.31 -3.84 2.52
CA HIS A 118 18.80 -3.69 1.16
C HIS A 118 19.05 -2.30 0.58
N GLY A 119 19.96 -1.54 1.17
CA GLY A 119 20.35 -0.23 0.65
C GLY A 119 19.40 0.89 1.00
N ILE A 120 18.48 0.65 1.91
CA ILE A 120 17.53 1.67 2.34
C ILE A 120 18.13 2.44 3.51
N ARG A 121 18.19 3.77 3.35
CA ARG A 121 18.61 4.62 4.46
C ARG A 121 17.40 4.90 5.33
N VAL A 122 17.58 4.68 6.62
CA VAL A 122 16.52 4.93 7.58
C VAL A 122 16.84 6.21 8.33
N ARG A 123 15.92 7.16 8.29
CA ARG A 123 16.01 8.39 9.05
C ARG A 123 15.04 8.29 10.22
N ASP A 124 15.60 8.25 11.41
CA ASP A 124 14.79 8.23 12.61
C ASP A 124 14.59 9.66 13.09
N GLU A 125 13.41 10.18 12.88
CA GLU A 125 13.07 11.56 13.28
C GLU A 125 12.23 11.60 14.56
N GLY A 126 12.28 10.53 15.32
CA GLY A 126 11.64 10.46 16.60
C GLY A 126 10.16 10.21 16.58
#